data_314f65c6343da5b0678124cfe9d20d92
#
_entry.id   314f65c6343da5b0678124cfe9d20d92
#
_cell.length_a   1.000
_cell.length_b   1.000
_cell.length_c   1.000
_cell.angle_alpha   90.00
_cell.angle_beta   90.00
_cell.angle_gamma   90.00
#
_symmetry.space_group_name_H-M   'P 1'
#
loop_
_entity.id
_entity.type
_entity.pdbx_description
1 polymer ?
#
loop_
_entity_poly.entity_id
_entity_poly.type
_entity_poly.pdbx_seq_one_letter_code
_entity_poly.pdbx_strand_id
1 'polypeptide(L)'
;DYKMITGKRSHCINEAFERTYSFENQEGNALDITFRVYDNGVVFRYEINTIADKEYVVDEYTAYNIPQGAKRWMQQYDPGYEKFFPVSTDGKLPDRPKVNSWGYPGLVELQDSVFMLITEANIRRGHCGSLLFNGDNNDRYQVKLADKKQVAERTWVSPWRVLIIGGLSDIV
;
A
#
# COMPACT_ATOMS: atom_id res chain seq x y z
N ASP A 1 -17.94 -9.52 12.42
CA ASP A 1 -18.06 -8.44 13.42
C ASP A 1 -16.98 -8.57 14.47
N TYR A 2 -16.48 -7.45 14.94
CA TYR A 2 -15.52 -7.41 16.04
C TYR A 2 -15.66 -6.12 16.84
N LYS A 3 -15.20 -6.16 18.10
CA LYS A 3 -15.18 -4.98 18.98
C LYS A 3 -13.76 -4.45 19.11
N MET A 4 -13.62 -3.14 18.90
CA MET A 4 -12.39 -2.40 19.20
C MET A 4 -12.45 -1.89 20.64
N ILE A 5 -11.36 -2.04 21.37
CA ILE A 5 -11.22 -1.51 22.74
C ILE A 5 -10.99 0.00 22.69
N THR A 6 -10.34 0.48 21.63
CA THR A 6 -10.00 1.88 21.40
C THR A 6 -10.34 2.27 19.97
N GLY A 7 -10.48 3.55 19.69
CA GLY A 7 -10.80 4.08 18.37
C GLY A 7 -12.15 4.79 18.32
N LYS A 8 -12.52 5.34 17.16
CA LYS A 8 -13.75 6.11 16.97
C LYS A 8 -15.02 5.24 16.92
N ARG A 9 -14.88 3.97 16.59
CA ARG A 9 -15.98 3.00 16.51
C ARG A 9 -15.63 1.78 17.36
N SER A 10 -16.50 1.46 18.32
CA SER A 10 -16.32 0.29 19.17
C SER A 10 -16.80 -1.02 18.51
N HIS A 11 -17.77 -0.93 17.62
CA HIS A 11 -18.29 -2.08 16.87
C HIS A 11 -17.94 -1.91 15.39
N CYS A 12 -17.24 -2.86 14.84
CA CYS A 12 -16.79 -2.86 13.45
C CYS A 12 -17.34 -4.07 12.71
N ILE A 13 -17.85 -3.82 11.52
CA ILE A 13 -18.28 -4.84 10.57
C ILE A 13 -17.24 -4.89 9.48
N ASN A 14 -16.73 -6.09 9.19
CA ASN A 14 -15.86 -6.33 8.05
C ASN A 14 -16.63 -7.17 7.04
N GLU A 15 -17.18 -6.50 6.04
CA GLU A 15 -17.94 -7.09 4.96
C GLU A 15 -17.39 -6.58 3.64
N ALA A 16 -17.09 -7.50 2.73
CA ALA A 16 -16.50 -7.19 1.44
C ALA A 16 -16.86 -8.24 0.39
N PHE A 17 -16.87 -7.85 -0.86
CA PHE A 17 -16.79 -8.80 -1.97
C PHE A 17 -15.33 -9.21 -2.17
N GLU A 18 -15.07 -10.52 -2.14
CA GLU A 18 -13.72 -11.06 -2.33
C GLU A 18 -13.63 -11.85 -3.63
N ARG A 19 -12.54 -11.67 -4.35
CA ARG A 19 -12.21 -12.49 -5.51
C ARG A 19 -10.71 -12.71 -5.61
N THR A 20 -10.33 -13.96 -5.88
CA THR A 20 -8.96 -14.37 -6.15
C THR A 20 -8.80 -14.69 -7.65
N TYR A 21 -7.70 -14.22 -8.22
CA TYR A 21 -7.25 -14.53 -9.57
C TYR A 21 -5.94 -15.29 -9.47
N SER A 22 -5.90 -16.47 -10.10
CA SER A 22 -4.71 -17.32 -10.11
C SER A 22 -4.00 -17.21 -11.46
N PHE A 23 -2.70 -17.05 -11.41
CA PHE A 23 -1.81 -16.94 -12.56
C PHE A 23 -0.72 -17.99 -12.44
N GLU A 24 -0.33 -18.57 -13.56
CA GLU A 24 0.77 -19.50 -13.64
C GLU A 24 1.67 -19.10 -14.81
N ASN A 25 2.98 -19.11 -14.62
CA ASN A 25 3.93 -18.88 -15.69
C ASN A 25 4.30 -20.18 -16.41
N GLN A 26 5.07 -20.09 -17.47
CA GLN A 26 5.49 -21.27 -18.27
C GLN A 26 6.37 -22.27 -17.50
N GLU A 27 6.95 -21.84 -16.38
CA GLU A 27 7.81 -22.66 -15.52
C GLU A 27 7.02 -23.35 -14.40
N GLY A 28 5.69 -23.12 -14.33
CA GLY A 28 4.82 -23.69 -13.30
C GLY A 28 4.79 -22.91 -11.99
N ASN A 29 5.36 -21.70 -11.95
CA ASN A 29 5.26 -20.85 -10.76
C ASN A 29 3.89 -20.19 -10.71
N ALA A 30 3.20 -20.33 -9.59
CA ALA A 30 1.86 -19.82 -9.39
C ALA A 30 1.84 -18.56 -8.50
N LEU A 31 1.01 -17.60 -8.90
CA LEU A 31 0.74 -16.37 -8.17
C LEU A 31 -0.75 -16.17 -8.05
N ASP A 32 -1.26 -16.05 -6.85
CA ASP A 32 -2.63 -15.63 -6.58
C ASP A 32 -2.67 -14.15 -6.21
N ILE A 33 -3.66 -13.44 -6.74
CA ILE A 33 -3.97 -12.06 -6.35
C ILE A 33 -5.39 -12.04 -5.81
N THR A 34 -5.53 -11.77 -4.52
CA THR A 34 -6.83 -11.65 -3.86
C THR A 34 -7.20 -10.19 -3.69
N PHE A 35 -8.36 -9.81 -4.21
CA PHE A 35 -8.99 -8.50 -4.04
C PHE A 35 -10.15 -8.60 -3.06
N ARG A 36 -10.32 -7.58 -2.21
CA ARG A 36 -11.54 -7.30 -1.45
C ARG A 36 -12.02 -5.90 -1.78
N VAL A 37 -13.30 -5.79 -2.10
CA VAL A 37 -13.96 -4.51 -2.40
C VAL A 37 -14.96 -4.22 -1.30
N TYR A 38 -14.81 -3.06 -0.68
CA TYR A 38 -15.66 -2.49 0.35
C TYR A 38 -16.42 -1.29 -0.22
N ASP A 39 -17.44 -0.80 0.46
CA ASP A 39 -18.18 0.40 0.06
C ASP A 39 -17.28 1.64 -0.07
N ASN A 40 -16.23 1.70 0.74
CA ASN A 40 -15.31 2.84 0.82
C ASN A 40 -13.86 2.48 0.47
N GLY A 41 -13.62 1.42 -0.28
CA GLY A 41 -12.24 1.12 -0.67
C GLY A 41 -12.02 -0.25 -1.26
N VAL A 42 -10.77 -0.49 -1.61
CA VAL A 42 -10.31 -1.77 -2.15
C VAL A 42 -9.00 -2.16 -1.50
N VAL A 43 -8.85 -3.44 -1.21
CA VAL A 43 -7.60 -3.99 -0.75
C VAL A 43 -7.21 -5.18 -1.62
N PHE A 44 -5.92 -5.39 -1.80
CA PHE A 44 -5.42 -6.58 -2.49
C PHE A 44 -4.11 -7.07 -1.90
N ARG A 45 -3.80 -8.33 -2.14
CA ARG A 45 -2.56 -8.95 -1.73
C ARG A 45 -2.13 -10.02 -2.71
N TYR A 46 -0.88 -10.36 -2.65
CA TYR A 46 -0.25 -11.44 -3.40
C TYR A 46 -0.03 -12.66 -2.53
N GLU A 47 -0.19 -13.84 -3.12
CA GLU A 47 0.15 -15.12 -2.50
C GLU A 47 0.94 -15.98 -3.49
N ILE A 48 2.11 -16.48 -3.08
CA ILE A 48 2.97 -17.35 -3.86
C ILE A 48 3.00 -18.71 -3.16
N ASN A 49 2.57 -19.76 -3.86
CA ASN A 49 2.33 -21.08 -3.28
C ASN A 49 3.35 -22.17 -3.70
N THR A 50 4.28 -21.84 -4.58
CA THR A 50 5.19 -22.82 -5.21
C THR A 50 6.63 -22.59 -4.85
N ILE A 51 6.93 -22.60 -3.60
CA ILE A 51 8.29 -22.22 -3.23
C ILE A 51 9.09 -23.44 -2.85
N ALA A 52 10.24 -23.61 -3.50
CA ALA A 52 11.33 -24.44 -3.02
C ALA A 52 11.71 -24.02 -1.59
N ASP A 53 12.49 -24.80 -0.90
CA ASP A 53 12.71 -24.70 0.55
C ASP A 53 13.03 -23.29 1.08
N LYS A 54 13.56 -22.38 0.24
CA LYS A 54 13.79 -20.99 0.61
C LYS A 54 13.99 -20.10 -0.63
N GLU A 55 13.12 -19.13 -0.80
CA GLU A 55 13.20 -18.11 -1.86
C GLU A 55 13.17 -16.70 -1.29
N TYR A 56 13.31 -15.72 -2.16
CA TYR A 56 13.33 -14.32 -1.77
C TYR A 56 12.41 -13.49 -2.65
N VAL A 57 11.57 -12.69 -2.03
CA VAL A 57 10.91 -11.57 -2.69
C VAL A 57 11.88 -10.39 -2.68
N VAL A 58 12.30 -9.96 -3.85
CA VAL A 58 13.32 -8.91 -4.01
C VAL A 58 12.73 -7.59 -4.45
N ASP A 59 11.57 -7.60 -5.10
CA ASP A 59 10.89 -6.37 -5.53
C ASP A 59 9.37 -6.60 -5.68
N GLU A 60 8.63 -5.50 -5.67
CA GLU A 60 7.20 -5.45 -5.92
C GLU A 60 6.92 -4.33 -6.93
N TYR A 61 6.18 -4.65 -7.99
CA TYR A 61 5.90 -3.70 -9.07
C TYR A 61 4.54 -3.01 -8.96
N THR A 62 3.84 -3.20 -7.84
CA THR A 62 2.63 -2.42 -7.53
C THR A 62 2.91 -0.93 -7.62
N ALA A 63 2.06 -0.20 -8.30
CA ALA A 63 2.19 1.25 -8.40
C ALA A 63 0.83 1.93 -8.44
N TYR A 64 0.79 3.13 -7.88
CA TYR A 64 -0.37 4.00 -7.85
C TYR A 64 -0.10 5.22 -8.74
N ASN A 65 -0.94 5.43 -9.75
CA ASN A 65 -0.88 6.63 -10.57
C ASN A 65 -1.81 7.68 -9.96
N ILE A 66 -1.23 8.79 -9.53
CA ILE A 66 -1.95 9.92 -8.94
C ILE A 66 -2.26 10.91 -10.06
N PRO A 67 -3.48 11.46 -10.14
CA PRO A 67 -3.79 12.48 -11.14
C PRO A 67 -2.83 13.68 -11.04
N GLN A 68 -2.40 14.18 -12.17
CA GLN A 68 -1.52 15.34 -12.23
C GLN A 68 -2.16 16.55 -11.54
N GLY A 69 -1.40 17.23 -10.70
CA GLY A 69 -1.87 18.39 -9.96
C GLY A 69 -2.70 18.07 -8.72
N ALA A 70 -3.06 16.81 -8.47
CA ALA A 70 -3.77 16.42 -7.27
C ALA A 70 -2.95 16.73 -6.02
N LYS A 71 -3.60 17.30 -5.01
CA LYS A 71 -2.96 17.54 -3.72
C LYS A 71 -2.70 16.23 -3.03
N ARG A 72 -1.53 16.09 -2.46
CA ARG A 72 -1.10 14.91 -1.72
C ARG A 72 -0.37 15.31 -0.45
N TRP A 73 -0.73 14.66 0.65
CA TRP A 73 -0.09 14.79 1.96
C TRP A 73 0.67 13.52 2.22
N MET A 74 1.97 13.57 2.12
CA MET A 74 2.85 12.41 2.28
C MET A 74 4.04 12.76 3.15
N GLN A 75 4.38 11.87 4.07
CA GLN A 75 5.58 11.96 4.88
C GLN A 75 6.78 11.45 4.07
N GLN A 76 7.88 12.20 4.08
CA GLN A 76 9.16 11.63 3.62
C GLN A 76 9.44 10.33 4.39
N TYR A 77 9.84 9.28 3.68
CA TYR A 77 10.21 8.04 4.35
C TYR A 77 11.34 8.28 5.36
N ASP A 78 11.09 7.82 6.56
CA ASP A 78 12.03 7.90 7.68
C ASP A 78 11.77 6.69 8.59
N PRO A 79 12.80 5.89 8.95
CA PRO A 79 12.60 4.71 9.80
C PRO A 79 12.05 5.04 11.19
N GLY A 80 12.25 6.26 11.69
CA GLY A 80 11.71 6.75 12.97
C GLY A 80 10.29 7.28 12.88
N TYR A 81 9.71 7.45 11.70
CA TYR A 81 8.38 8.05 11.47
C TYR A 81 8.21 9.46 12.09
N GLU A 82 9.28 10.23 12.15
CA GLU A 82 9.31 11.55 12.83
C GLU A 82 9.26 12.74 11.86
N LYS A 83 8.68 12.57 10.68
CA LYS A 83 8.54 13.64 9.70
C LYS A 83 7.11 14.15 9.62
N PHE A 84 6.94 15.37 9.10
CA PHE A 84 5.64 15.96 8.84
C PHE A 84 5.04 15.45 7.51
N PHE A 85 3.75 15.70 7.31
CA PHE A 85 2.99 15.43 6.09
C PHE A 85 2.75 16.73 5.30
N PRO A 86 3.78 17.29 4.65
CA PRO A 86 3.60 18.48 3.84
C PRO A 86 2.69 18.20 2.63
N VAL A 87 1.97 19.25 2.19
CA VAL A 87 1.20 19.15 0.96
C VAL A 87 2.09 19.37 -0.25
N SER A 88 1.86 18.60 -1.30
CA SER A 88 2.48 18.79 -2.62
C SER A 88 1.45 18.53 -3.72
N THR A 89 1.61 19.17 -4.87
CA THR A 89 0.78 18.95 -6.07
C THR A 89 1.55 18.31 -7.22
N ASP A 90 2.86 18.17 -7.06
CA ASP A 90 3.78 17.62 -8.07
C ASP A 90 4.64 16.45 -7.55
N GLY A 91 4.34 15.95 -6.36
CA GLY A 91 5.10 14.84 -5.75
C GLY A 91 6.52 15.19 -5.30
N LYS A 92 6.80 16.49 -5.06
CA LYS A 92 8.09 16.98 -4.58
C LYS A 92 7.93 17.79 -3.31
N LEU A 93 8.99 17.87 -2.53
CA LEU A 93 9.08 18.80 -1.41
C LEU A 93 9.79 20.07 -1.89
N PRO A 94 9.22 21.28 -1.66
CA PRO A 94 9.83 22.54 -2.11
C PRO A 94 11.29 22.71 -1.65
N ASP A 95 11.56 22.40 -0.38
CA ASP A 95 12.89 22.56 0.23
C ASP A 95 13.82 21.35 -0.01
N ARG A 96 13.27 20.24 -0.48
CA ARG A 96 13.98 18.98 -0.69
C ARG A 96 13.51 18.26 -1.94
N PRO A 97 13.72 18.84 -3.13
CA PRO A 97 13.15 18.31 -4.39
C PRO A 97 13.74 16.96 -4.84
N LYS A 98 14.81 16.49 -4.18
CA LYS A 98 15.41 15.18 -4.43
C LYS A 98 14.76 14.04 -3.63
N VAL A 99 13.87 14.35 -2.69
CA VAL A 99 13.12 13.33 -1.96
C VAL A 99 12.15 12.66 -2.92
N ASN A 100 12.21 11.35 -2.98
CA ASN A 100 11.43 10.49 -3.87
C ASN A 100 10.93 9.21 -3.18
N SER A 101 11.08 9.15 -1.86
CA SER A 101 10.69 8.01 -1.03
C SER A 101 9.78 8.48 0.09
N TRP A 102 8.61 7.85 0.22
CA TRP A 102 7.51 8.30 1.06
C TRP A 102 7.02 7.17 1.97
N GLY A 103 6.75 7.50 3.21
CA GLY A 103 6.16 6.59 4.19
C GLY A 103 4.64 6.53 4.04
N TYR A 104 4.06 5.49 4.63
CA TYR A 104 2.61 5.37 4.79
C TYR A 104 2.13 6.10 6.06
N PRO A 105 0.84 6.51 6.08
CA PRO A 105 -0.10 6.54 4.97
C PRO A 105 0.17 7.71 4.01
N GLY A 106 -0.23 7.57 2.75
CA GLY A 106 -0.29 8.68 1.78
C GLY A 106 -1.74 9.11 1.57
N LEU A 107 -2.06 10.38 1.75
CA LEU A 107 -3.39 10.94 1.48
C LEU A 107 -3.36 11.76 0.20
N VAL A 108 -4.34 11.55 -0.68
CA VAL A 108 -4.49 12.24 -1.97
C VAL A 108 -5.91 12.79 -2.08
N GLU A 109 -6.06 14.04 -2.47
CA GLU A 109 -7.33 14.64 -2.90
C GLU A 109 -7.48 14.39 -4.41
N LEU A 110 -8.36 13.48 -4.78
CA LEU A 110 -8.55 13.08 -6.17
C LEU A 110 -9.33 14.13 -6.96
N GLN A 111 -10.51 14.53 -6.45
CA GLN A 111 -11.42 15.47 -7.08
C GLN A 111 -12.50 15.89 -6.06
N ASP A 112 -12.85 17.16 -6.03
CA ASP A 112 -14.05 17.71 -5.35
C ASP A 112 -14.38 17.07 -3.99
N SER A 113 -13.44 17.08 -3.07
CA SER A 113 -13.58 16.48 -1.73
C SER A 113 -13.66 14.94 -1.70
N VAL A 114 -13.27 14.26 -2.76
CA VAL A 114 -13.01 12.83 -2.76
C VAL A 114 -11.53 12.59 -2.49
N PHE A 115 -11.26 11.83 -1.46
CA PHE A 115 -9.91 11.51 -1.02
C PHE A 115 -9.60 10.03 -1.22
N MET A 116 -8.32 9.73 -1.40
CA MET A 116 -7.80 8.37 -1.39
C MET A 116 -6.67 8.28 -0.37
N LEU A 117 -6.79 7.37 0.58
CA LEU A 117 -5.73 7.02 1.50
C LEU A 117 -5.05 5.73 1.02
N ILE A 118 -3.75 5.80 0.84
CA ILE A 118 -2.90 4.67 0.45
C ILE A 118 -2.15 4.19 1.69
N THR A 119 -2.31 2.92 2.05
CA THR A 119 -1.61 2.33 3.18
C THR A 119 -1.39 0.83 2.99
N GLU A 120 -0.84 0.18 3.99
CA GLU A 120 -0.70 -1.28 4.06
C GLU A 120 -1.23 -1.81 5.38
N ALA A 121 -1.67 -3.06 5.39
CA ALA A 121 -2.21 -3.70 6.58
C ALA A 121 -1.76 -5.16 6.69
N ASN A 122 -1.90 -5.73 7.91
CA ASN A 122 -1.54 -7.10 8.21
C ASN A 122 -0.05 -7.40 7.95
N ILE A 123 0.82 -6.48 8.33
CA ILE A 123 2.26 -6.69 8.34
C ILE A 123 2.57 -7.68 9.47
N ARG A 124 3.06 -8.86 9.10
CA ARG A 124 3.37 -9.96 10.01
C ARG A 124 4.86 -10.07 10.27
N ARG A 125 5.23 -10.89 11.24
CA ARG A 125 6.61 -11.31 11.44
C ARG A 125 7.15 -11.94 10.14
N GLY A 126 8.29 -11.47 9.68
CA GLY A 126 8.88 -11.90 8.40
C GLY A 126 8.61 -10.96 7.24
N HIS A 127 7.71 -9.95 7.39
CA HIS A 127 7.59 -8.87 6.42
C HIS A 127 8.55 -7.74 6.77
N CYS A 128 9.21 -7.16 5.79
CA CYS A 128 10.13 -6.04 5.99
C CYS A 128 9.45 -4.66 5.97
N GLY A 129 8.14 -4.60 5.69
CA GLY A 129 7.46 -3.35 5.38
C GLY A 129 7.81 -2.82 4.00
N SER A 130 7.18 -1.73 3.61
CA SER A 130 7.43 -1.10 2.32
C SER A 130 7.33 0.43 2.40
N LEU A 131 7.68 1.08 1.32
CA LEU A 131 7.57 2.53 1.12
C LEU A 131 7.04 2.81 -0.28
N LEU A 132 6.64 4.04 -0.52
CA LEU A 132 6.23 4.52 -1.84
C LEU A 132 7.41 5.26 -2.50
N PHE A 133 7.68 4.96 -3.75
CA PHE A 133 8.79 5.55 -4.51
C PHE A 133 8.27 6.18 -5.81
N ASN A 134 8.63 7.44 -6.06
CA ASN A 134 8.23 8.17 -7.27
C ASN A 134 9.42 8.76 -8.05
N GLY A 135 10.59 8.14 -7.96
CA GLY A 135 11.83 8.66 -8.57
C GLY A 135 11.81 8.77 -10.09
N ASP A 136 11.08 7.89 -10.76
CA ASP A 136 11.03 7.86 -12.22
C ASP A 136 9.90 8.73 -12.81
N ASN A 137 8.85 8.94 -12.03
CA ASN A 137 7.69 9.75 -12.41
C ASN A 137 7.03 10.30 -11.14
N ASN A 138 6.96 11.61 -11.02
CA ASN A 138 6.44 12.29 -9.84
C ASN A 138 4.99 11.90 -9.47
N ASP A 139 4.20 11.49 -10.45
CA ASP A 139 2.80 11.12 -10.26
C ASP A 139 2.58 9.60 -10.15
N ARG A 140 3.65 8.79 -10.32
CA ARG A 140 3.59 7.33 -10.18
C ARG A 140 4.35 6.87 -8.96
N TYR A 141 3.65 6.34 -7.98
CA TYR A 141 4.21 5.85 -6.72
C TYR A 141 4.28 4.33 -6.72
N GLN A 142 5.47 3.80 -6.91
CA GLN A 142 5.74 2.36 -6.86
C GLN A 142 5.99 1.92 -5.42
N VAL A 143 5.44 0.78 -5.04
CA VAL A 143 5.80 0.11 -3.79
C VAL A 143 7.23 -0.40 -3.89
N LYS A 144 8.05 -0.10 -2.91
CA LYS A 144 9.40 -0.62 -2.76
C LYS A 144 9.54 -1.29 -1.39
N LEU A 145 10.16 -2.44 -1.34
CA LEU A 145 10.48 -3.09 -0.07
C LEU A 145 11.47 -2.25 0.72
N ALA A 146 11.27 -2.15 2.03
CA ALA A 146 12.17 -1.40 2.93
C ALA A 146 13.54 -2.09 3.03
N ASP A 147 13.59 -3.41 2.95
CA ASP A 147 14.81 -4.21 2.86
C ASP A 147 15.07 -4.66 1.42
N LYS A 148 16.34 -4.96 1.12
CA LYS A 148 16.75 -5.41 -0.23
C LYS A 148 16.11 -6.71 -0.66
N LYS A 149 15.69 -7.54 0.28
CA LYS A 149 15.04 -8.83 0.02
C LYS A 149 14.27 -9.29 1.26
N GLN A 150 13.19 -9.97 1.02
CA GLN A 150 12.38 -10.62 2.04
C GLN A 150 12.41 -12.13 1.85
N VAL A 151 12.60 -12.89 2.93
CA VAL A 151 12.58 -14.34 2.87
C VAL A 151 11.14 -14.81 2.65
N ALA A 152 10.95 -15.65 1.66
CA ALA A 152 9.70 -16.36 1.41
C ALA A 152 9.93 -17.86 1.69
N GLU A 153 9.11 -18.46 2.55
CA GLU A 153 9.15 -19.87 2.89
C GLU A 153 7.81 -20.52 2.52
N ARG A 154 7.86 -21.59 1.72
CA ARG A 154 6.73 -22.43 1.28
C ARG A 154 5.57 -21.63 0.65
N THR A 155 4.71 -21.02 1.47
CA THR A 155 3.66 -20.08 1.04
C THR A 155 4.00 -18.72 1.55
N TRP A 156 4.16 -17.76 0.65
CA TRP A 156 4.38 -16.36 1.02
C TRP A 156 3.16 -15.53 0.68
N VAL A 157 2.73 -14.71 1.63
CA VAL A 157 1.57 -13.82 1.46
C VAL A 157 2.02 -12.40 1.77
N SER A 158 1.83 -11.46 0.85
CA SER A 158 2.17 -10.05 1.07
C SER A 158 1.29 -9.40 2.14
N PRO A 159 1.69 -8.28 2.74
CA PRO A 159 0.75 -7.37 3.37
C PRO A 159 -0.38 -6.97 2.41
N TRP A 160 -1.54 -6.60 2.95
CA TRP A 160 -2.58 -5.99 2.15
C TRP A 160 -2.13 -4.61 1.67
N ARG A 161 -2.31 -4.35 0.39
CA ARG A 161 -2.26 -3.02 -0.21
C ARG A 161 -3.65 -2.43 -0.08
N VAL A 162 -3.76 -1.30 0.59
CA VAL A 162 -5.03 -0.74 1.04
C VAL A 162 -5.26 0.62 0.39
N LEU A 163 -6.40 0.78 -0.26
CA LEU A 163 -6.91 2.03 -0.78
C LEU A 163 -8.26 2.30 -0.12
N ILE A 164 -8.35 3.36 0.69
CA ILE A 164 -9.62 3.86 1.22
C ILE A 164 -10.01 5.07 0.38
N ILE A 165 -11.22 5.08 -0.17
CA ILE A 165 -11.69 6.11 -1.09
C ILE A 165 -13.05 6.61 -0.61
N GLY A 166 -13.17 7.92 -0.44
CA GLY A 166 -14.42 8.53 0.02
C GLY A 166 -14.24 9.98 0.42
N GLY A 167 -15.21 10.50 1.13
CA GLY A 167 -15.09 11.80 1.80
C GLY A 167 -14.08 11.73 2.95
N LEU A 168 -13.68 12.87 3.47
CA LEU A 168 -12.71 12.92 4.57
C LEU A 168 -13.22 12.17 5.82
N SER A 169 -14.53 12.16 6.05
CA SER A 169 -15.19 11.42 7.13
C SER A 169 -15.08 9.89 7.02
N ASP A 170 -14.84 9.38 5.81
CA ASP A 170 -14.67 7.94 5.57
C ASP A 170 -13.25 7.47 5.90
N ILE A 171 -12.31 8.42 5.88
CA ILE A 171 -10.87 8.17 6.06
C ILE A 171 -10.43 8.42 7.49
N VAL A 172 -11.02 9.41 8.17
CA VAL A 172 -10.58 9.92 9.50
C VAL A 172 -11.41 9.38 10.65
#